data_e572b3eb509b2db1fe8ea4108183dd4f
#
_entry.id   e572b3eb509b2db1fe8ea4108183dd4f
#
_cell.length_a   1.000
_cell.length_b   1.000
_cell.length_c   1.000
_cell.angle_alpha   90.00
_cell.angle_beta   90.00
_cell.angle_gamma   90.00
#
_symmetry.space_group_name_H-M   'P 1'
#
loop_
_entity.id
_entity.type
_entity.pdbx_description
1 polymer ?
#
loop_
_entity_poly.entity_id
_entity_poly.type
_entity_poly.pdbx_seq_one_letter_code
_entity_poly.pdbx_strand_id
1 'polypeptide(L)'
;METVFHNNGYLLLAALAIIAILCSFLTVLLCLKLFFSNRSGKSLLTLNLIIKLCHIPAYLIIFILSLIFLISVWGTMVVFVFILYDLWCIGMSGSIAAVSLYKTMRSHQLTIRQTIRFGILEFLFVIDVFCALYLVFYVRKKTVQPELSMPQ
;
A
#
# COMPACT_ATOMS: atom_id res chain seq x y z
N MET A 1 8.81 28.86 2.44
CA MET A 1 9.64 28.06 3.34
C MET A 1 10.30 28.88 4.44
N GLU A 2 10.71 30.11 4.16
CA GLU A 2 11.35 31.01 5.16
C GLU A 2 10.48 31.32 6.37
N THR A 3 9.18 31.47 6.19
CA THR A 3 8.24 31.88 7.24
C THR A 3 7.93 30.80 8.28
N VAL A 4 8.00 29.51 7.92
CA VAL A 4 7.58 28.41 8.81
C VAL A 4 8.77 27.72 9.47
N PHE A 5 9.90 27.57 8.76
CA PHE A 5 11.03 26.79 9.24
C PHE A 5 12.29 27.62 9.51
N HIS A 6 12.23 28.95 9.39
CA HIS A 6 13.38 29.86 9.59
C HIS A 6 14.68 29.37 8.93
N ASN A 7 14.60 28.76 7.75
CA ASN A 7 15.70 28.11 7.02
C ASN A 7 16.38 26.95 7.80
N ASN A 8 15.73 26.40 8.83
CA ASN A 8 16.28 25.33 9.64
C ASN A 8 15.89 23.94 9.08
N GLY A 9 16.80 23.29 8.36
CA GLY A 9 16.59 21.96 7.78
C GLY A 9 16.26 20.87 8.82
N TYR A 10 16.78 21.00 10.04
CA TYR A 10 16.47 20.05 11.12
C TYR A 10 15.00 20.11 11.55
N LEU A 11 14.42 21.31 11.55
CA LEU A 11 13.01 21.51 11.89
C LEU A 11 12.09 20.89 10.83
N LEU A 12 12.47 21.00 9.56
CA LEU A 12 11.77 20.31 8.46
C LEU A 12 11.85 18.78 8.59
N LEU A 13 13.05 18.25 8.86
CA LEU A 13 13.23 16.81 9.06
C LEU A 13 12.43 16.29 10.28
N ALA A 14 12.44 17.03 11.38
CA ALA A 14 11.67 16.69 12.56
C ALA A 14 10.15 16.67 12.25
N ALA A 15 9.63 17.65 11.51
CA ALA A 15 8.23 17.70 11.10
C ALA A 15 7.87 16.50 10.21
N LEU A 16 8.70 16.16 9.24
CA LEU A 16 8.51 14.99 8.38
C LEU A 16 8.52 13.68 9.19
N ALA A 17 9.44 13.54 10.16
CA ALA A 17 9.49 12.37 11.04
C ALA A 17 8.22 12.24 11.89
N ILE A 18 7.73 13.34 12.47
CA ILE A 18 6.48 13.36 13.26
C ILE A 18 5.29 12.94 12.38
N ILE A 19 5.18 13.48 11.18
CA ILE A 19 4.12 13.11 10.22
C ILE A 19 4.19 11.62 9.88
N ALA A 20 5.38 11.08 9.62
CA ALA A 20 5.57 9.67 9.32
C ALA A 20 5.15 8.77 10.50
N ILE A 21 5.50 9.13 11.73
CA ILE A 21 5.11 8.40 12.94
C ILE A 21 3.58 8.42 13.12
N LEU A 22 2.95 9.59 12.96
CA LEU A 22 1.49 9.72 13.04
C LEU A 22 0.77 8.89 11.98
N CYS A 23 1.23 8.94 10.73
CA CYS A 23 0.68 8.13 9.64
C CYS A 23 0.81 6.63 9.94
N SER A 24 1.95 6.20 10.50
CA SER A 24 2.16 4.79 10.90
C SER A 24 1.19 4.37 11.97
N PHE A 25 1.04 5.19 13.01
CA PHE A 25 0.13 4.92 14.10
C PHE A 25 -1.33 4.81 13.59
N LEU A 26 -1.76 5.74 12.75
CA LEU A 26 -3.08 5.70 12.12
C LEU A 26 -3.27 4.45 11.26
N THR A 27 -2.24 4.04 10.52
CA THR A 27 -2.30 2.80 9.71
C THR A 27 -2.46 1.56 10.57
N VAL A 28 -1.73 1.47 11.69
CA VAL A 28 -1.88 0.36 12.63
C VAL A 28 -3.28 0.33 13.22
N LEU A 29 -3.82 1.46 13.66
CA LEU A 29 -5.20 1.56 14.16
C LEU A 29 -6.22 1.16 13.09
N LEU A 30 -6.01 1.58 11.85
CA LEU A 30 -6.86 1.20 10.71
C LEU A 30 -6.80 -0.31 10.48
N CYS A 31 -5.62 -0.91 10.46
CA CYS A 31 -5.44 -2.36 10.30
C CYS A 31 -6.15 -3.14 11.41
N LEU A 32 -6.02 -2.71 12.66
CA LEU A 32 -6.71 -3.32 13.79
C LEU A 32 -8.23 -3.21 13.63
N LYS A 33 -8.73 -2.01 13.31
CA LYS A 33 -10.16 -1.80 13.06
C LYS A 33 -10.67 -2.65 11.90
N LEU A 34 -9.93 -2.75 10.81
CA LEU A 34 -10.30 -3.59 9.67
C LEU A 34 -10.25 -5.08 10.01
N PHE A 35 -9.29 -5.49 10.84
CA PHE A 35 -9.17 -6.88 11.29
C PHE A 35 -10.38 -7.33 12.12
N PHE A 36 -10.85 -6.50 13.04
CA PHE A 36 -12.02 -6.79 13.87
C PHE A 36 -13.37 -6.45 13.20
N SER A 37 -13.36 -5.74 12.08
CA SER A 37 -14.59 -5.37 11.37
C SER A 37 -15.24 -6.60 10.71
N ASN A 38 -16.57 -6.64 10.63
CA ASN A 38 -17.33 -7.66 9.90
C ASN A 38 -17.38 -7.42 8.38
N ARG A 39 -16.53 -6.55 7.84
CA ARG A 39 -16.49 -6.30 6.38
C ARG A 39 -16.01 -7.52 5.62
N SER A 40 -16.62 -7.77 4.47
CA SER A 40 -16.23 -8.88 3.59
C SER A 40 -14.82 -8.66 3.01
N GLY A 41 -14.09 -9.76 2.77
CA GLY A 41 -12.76 -9.70 2.15
C GLY A 41 -12.75 -8.94 0.82
N LYS A 42 -13.81 -9.07 0.01
CA LYS A 42 -13.95 -8.34 -1.27
C LYS A 42 -13.94 -6.81 -1.11
N SER A 43 -14.69 -6.30 -0.13
CA SER A 43 -14.73 -4.86 0.15
C SER A 43 -13.36 -4.35 0.57
N LEU A 44 -12.62 -5.15 1.34
CA LEU A 44 -11.26 -4.79 1.78
C LEU A 44 -10.25 -4.84 0.64
N LEU A 45 -10.36 -5.80 -0.28
CA LEU A 45 -9.51 -5.84 -1.49
C LEU A 45 -9.74 -4.63 -2.38
N THR A 46 -11.00 -4.21 -2.55
CA THR A 46 -11.31 -2.99 -3.30
C THR A 46 -10.76 -1.74 -2.61
N LEU A 47 -10.86 -1.66 -1.28
CA LEU A 47 -10.27 -0.57 -0.50
C LEU A 47 -8.74 -0.54 -0.67
N ASN A 48 -8.07 -1.68 -0.58
CA ASN A 48 -6.63 -1.79 -0.81
C ASN A 48 -6.24 -1.29 -2.21
N LEU A 49 -6.99 -1.70 -3.24
CA LEU A 49 -6.76 -1.24 -4.61
C LEU A 49 -6.90 0.28 -4.73
N ILE A 50 -7.93 0.89 -4.13
CA ILE A 50 -8.13 2.35 -4.17
C ILE A 50 -6.96 3.07 -3.50
N ILE A 51 -6.52 2.59 -2.32
CA ILE A 51 -5.37 3.18 -1.61
C ILE A 51 -4.13 3.13 -2.50
N LYS A 52 -3.85 2.01 -3.16
CA LYS A 52 -2.69 1.87 -4.05
C LYS A 52 -2.79 2.77 -5.27
N LEU A 53 -3.96 2.89 -5.89
CA LEU A 53 -4.17 3.82 -7.00
C LEU A 53 -3.93 5.26 -6.59
N CYS A 54 -4.33 5.66 -5.38
CA CYS A 54 -4.06 6.99 -4.84
C CYS A 54 -2.56 7.24 -4.58
N HIS A 55 -1.75 6.21 -4.40
CA HIS A 55 -0.29 6.35 -4.21
C HIS A 55 0.48 6.49 -5.54
N ILE A 56 -0.10 6.10 -6.69
CA ILE A 56 0.59 6.18 -8.00
C ILE A 56 1.11 7.59 -8.30
N PRO A 57 0.34 8.68 -8.15
CA PRO A 57 0.85 10.03 -8.39
C PRO A 57 2.04 10.39 -7.50
N ALA A 58 2.00 9.98 -6.22
CA ALA A 58 3.09 10.21 -5.28
C ALA A 58 4.37 9.48 -5.72
N TYR A 59 4.27 8.21 -6.09
CA TYR A 59 5.41 7.44 -6.61
C TYR A 59 6.00 8.06 -7.89
N LEU A 60 5.15 8.54 -8.80
CA LEU A 60 5.61 9.19 -10.02
C LEU A 60 6.40 10.48 -9.72
N ILE A 61 5.91 11.30 -8.80
CA ILE A 61 6.58 12.53 -8.37
C ILE A 61 7.92 12.21 -7.72
N ILE A 62 7.97 11.24 -6.79
CA ILE A 62 9.21 10.82 -6.11
C ILE A 62 10.21 10.28 -7.13
N PHE A 63 9.76 9.48 -8.10
CA PHE A 63 10.62 8.95 -9.17
C PHE A 63 11.24 10.07 -10.02
N ILE A 64 10.44 11.04 -10.47
CA ILE A 64 10.94 12.18 -11.26
C ILE A 64 11.93 13.01 -10.44
N LEU A 65 11.61 13.32 -9.17
CA LEU A 65 12.51 14.04 -8.28
C LEU A 65 13.80 13.27 -8.06
N SER A 66 13.73 11.96 -7.85
CA SER A 66 14.91 11.11 -7.69
C SER A 66 15.84 11.17 -8.92
N LEU A 67 15.27 11.16 -10.14
CA LEU A 67 16.08 11.31 -11.36
C LEU A 67 16.78 12.66 -11.44
N ILE A 68 16.09 13.75 -11.06
CA ILE A 68 16.67 15.10 -11.05
C ILE A 68 17.81 15.17 -10.03
N PHE A 69 17.60 14.64 -8.83
CA PHE A 69 18.62 14.66 -7.77
C PHE A 69 19.80 13.74 -8.06
N LEU A 70 19.61 12.65 -8.82
CA LEU A 70 20.70 11.72 -9.17
C LEU A 70 21.83 12.39 -9.96
N ILE A 71 21.54 13.47 -10.69
CA ILE A 71 22.53 14.23 -11.47
C ILE A 71 23.48 15.02 -10.54
N SER A 72 23.09 15.28 -9.31
CA SER A 72 23.88 16.04 -8.32
C SER A 72 24.65 15.10 -7.41
N VAL A 73 25.92 15.42 -7.11
CA VAL A 73 26.77 14.64 -6.20
C VAL A 73 26.15 14.52 -4.80
N TRP A 74 25.49 15.56 -4.31
CA TRP A 74 24.77 15.55 -3.03
C TRP A 74 23.37 14.92 -3.14
N GLY A 75 22.87 14.77 -4.34
CA GLY A 75 21.54 14.21 -4.61
C GLY A 75 21.42 12.73 -4.27
N THR A 76 22.53 11.98 -4.28
CA THR A 76 22.53 10.55 -3.94
C THR A 76 22.01 10.30 -2.53
N MET A 77 22.35 11.15 -1.57
CA MET A 77 21.83 11.07 -0.20
C MET A 77 20.30 11.31 -0.16
N VAL A 78 19.82 12.28 -0.94
CA VAL A 78 18.38 12.58 -1.03
C VAL A 78 17.63 11.44 -1.68
N VAL A 79 18.17 10.84 -2.73
CA VAL A 79 17.59 9.67 -3.40
C VAL A 79 17.48 8.49 -2.43
N PHE A 80 18.49 8.26 -1.60
CA PHE A 80 18.45 7.22 -0.58
C PHE A 80 17.31 7.45 0.42
N VAL A 81 17.10 8.68 0.87
CA VAL A 81 15.96 9.03 1.75
C VAL A 81 14.62 8.78 1.05
N PHE A 82 14.49 9.08 -0.23
CA PHE A 82 13.28 8.82 -1.00
C PHE A 82 13.00 7.30 -1.12
N ILE A 83 14.03 6.49 -1.36
CA ILE A 83 13.90 5.03 -1.39
C ILE A 83 13.41 4.50 -0.04
N LEU A 84 13.96 4.98 1.07
CA LEU A 84 13.52 4.58 2.41
C LEU A 84 12.06 4.99 2.67
N TYR A 85 11.67 6.17 2.22
CA TYR A 85 10.29 6.64 2.33
C TYR A 85 9.32 5.79 1.51
N ASP A 86 9.68 5.43 0.28
CA ASP A 86 8.88 4.54 -0.57
C ASP A 86 8.72 3.16 0.05
N LEU A 87 9.81 2.56 0.56
CA LEU A 87 9.76 1.29 1.30
C LEU A 87 8.82 1.36 2.49
N TRP A 88 8.84 2.47 3.21
CA TRP A 88 7.93 2.73 4.32
C TRP A 88 6.46 2.77 3.88
N CYS A 89 6.15 3.50 2.81
CA CYS A 89 4.79 3.58 2.24
C CYS A 89 4.30 2.22 1.76
N ILE A 90 5.16 1.43 1.11
CA ILE A 90 4.85 0.06 0.68
C ILE A 90 4.54 -0.83 1.89
N GLY A 91 5.33 -0.73 2.97
CA GLY A 91 5.09 -1.47 4.20
C GLY A 91 3.73 -1.17 4.83
N MET A 92 3.34 0.10 4.86
CA MET A 92 2.03 0.52 5.37
C MET A 92 0.88 0.00 4.50
N SER A 93 0.94 0.18 3.18
CA SER A 93 -0.09 -0.30 2.25
C SER A 93 -0.15 -1.83 2.24
N GLY A 94 1.00 -2.50 2.32
CA GLY A 94 1.13 -3.94 2.43
C GLY A 94 0.47 -4.53 3.69
N SER A 95 0.50 -3.80 4.80
CA SER A 95 -0.20 -4.22 6.03
C SER A 95 -1.73 -4.30 5.84
N ILE A 96 -2.31 -3.33 5.13
CA ILE A 96 -3.74 -3.32 4.79
C ILE A 96 -4.06 -4.48 3.81
N ALA A 97 -3.17 -4.70 2.83
CA ALA A 97 -3.27 -5.82 1.91
C ALA A 97 -3.25 -7.17 2.64
N ALA A 98 -2.34 -7.36 3.61
CA ALA A 98 -2.26 -8.58 4.40
C ALA A 98 -3.56 -8.88 5.15
N VAL A 99 -4.17 -7.87 5.78
CA VAL A 99 -5.47 -8.02 6.46
C VAL A 99 -6.57 -8.40 5.47
N SER A 100 -6.61 -7.79 4.28
CA SER A 100 -7.61 -8.08 3.25
C SER A 100 -7.44 -9.49 2.68
N LEU A 101 -6.21 -9.92 2.43
CA LEU A 101 -5.87 -11.28 1.98
C LEU A 101 -6.25 -12.33 3.03
N TYR A 102 -5.91 -12.10 4.31
CA TYR A 102 -6.28 -12.98 5.41
C TYR A 102 -7.80 -13.21 5.49
N LYS A 103 -8.60 -12.14 5.42
CA LYS A 103 -10.05 -12.24 5.45
C LYS A 103 -10.63 -12.95 4.21
N THR A 104 -10.03 -12.71 3.04
CA THR A 104 -10.45 -13.38 1.80
C THR A 104 -10.10 -14.87 1.84
N MET A 105 -8.99 -15.24 2.46
CA MET A 105 -8.62 -16.64 2.73
C MET A 105 -9.61 -17.29 3.71
N ARG A 106 -9.94 -16.60 4.81
CA ARG A 106 -10.88 -17.10 5.81
C ARG A 106 -12.30 -17.31 5.26
N SER A 107 -12.69 -16.54 4.25
CA SER A 107 -13.95 -16.71 3.52
C SER A 107 -13.90 -17.80 2.42
N HIS A 108 -12.86 -18.65 2.41
CA HIS A 108 -12.64 -19.74 1.44
C HIS A 108 -12.56 -19.31 -0.03
N GLN A 109 -12.34 -18.02 -0.30
CA GLN A 109 -12.22 -17.51 -1.67
C GLN A 109 -10.82 -17.70 -2.24
N LEU A 110 -9.80 -17.76 -1.38
CA LEU A 110 -8.40 -18.01 -1.72
C LEU A 110 -7.85 -19.22 -0.95
N THR A 111 -6.94 -19.95 -1.58
CA THR A 111 -6.16 -21.00 -0.91
C THR A 111 -4.97 -20.37 -0.17
N ILE A 112 -4.43 -21.06 0.84
CA ILE A 112 -3.24 -20.61 1.58
C ILE A 112 -2.08 -20.31 0.65
N ARG A 113 -1.81 -21.19 -0.33
CA ARG A 113 -0.73 -21.01 -1.31
C ARG A 113 -0.90 -19.74 -2.16
N GLN A 114 -2.14 -19.46 -2.58
CA GLN A 114 -2.46 -18.23 -3.32
C GLN A 114 -2.28 -17.00 -2.44
N THR A 115 -2.74 -17.05 -1.18
CA THR A 115 -2.61 -15.96 -0.22
C THR A 115 -1.15 -15.58 0.02
N ILE A 116 -0.27 -16.57 0.19
CA ILE A 116 1.18 -16.33 0.38
C ILE A 116 1.79 -15.72 -0.89
N ARG A 117 1.50 -16.26 -2.08
CA ARG A 117 2.01 -15.71 -3.34
C ARG A 117 1.58 -14.26 -3.55
N PHE A 118 0.32 -13.97 -3.37
CA PHE A 118 -0.18 -12.59 -3.49
C PHE A 118 0.40 -11.69 -2.40
N GLY A 119 0.54 -12.19 -1.16
CA GLY A 119 1.16 -11.44 -0.09
C GLY A 119 2.60 -11.01 -0.41
N ILE A 120 3.41 -11.90 -1.00
CA ILE A 120 4.78 -11.55 -1.43
C ILE A 120 4.76 -10.52 -2.57
N LEU A 121 3.87 -10.69 -3.56
CA LEU A 121 3.75 -9.78 -4.71
C LEU A 121 3.28 -8.38 -4.29
N GLU A 122 2.53 -8.26 -3.19
CA GLU A 122 2.07 -6.99 -2.64
C GLU A 122 3.21 -6.11 -2.06
N PHE A 123 4.39 -6.71 -1.79
CA PHE A 123 5.58 -5.97 -1.34
C PHE A 123 6.56 -5.63 -2.48
N LEU A 124 6.26 -6.05 -3.72
CA LEU A 124 7.08 -5.71 -4.88
C LEU A 124 6.60 -4.38 -5.49
N PHE A 125 7.51 -3.42 -5.52
CA PHE A 125 7.28 -2.10 -6.12
C PHE A 125 6.72 -2.23 -7.54
N VAL A 126 5.70 -1.43 -7.89
CA VAL A 126 4.97 -1.46 -9.18
C VAL A 126 4.10 -2.72 -9.39
N ILE A 127 4.59 -3.92 -9.09
CA ILE A 127 3.85 -5.18 -9.27
C ILE A 127 2.65 -5.24 -8.30
N ASP A 128 2.76 -4.59 -7.16
CA ASP A 128 1.72 -4.58 -6.12
C ASP A 128 0.38 -4.01 -6.61
N VAL A 129 0.40 -2.97 -7.44
CA VAL A 129 -0.82 -2.37 -8.03
C VAL A 129 -1.48 -3.34 -9.01
N PHE A 130 -0.68 -3.96 -9.89
CA PHE A 130 -1.17 -4.96 -10.85
C PHE A 130 -1.71 -6.20 -10.12
N CYS A 131 -1.02 -6.62 -9.06
CA CYS A 131 -1.44 -7.73 -8.21
C CYS A 131 -2.78 -7.44 -7.53
N ALA A 132 -2.95 -6.25 -6.93
CA ALA A 132 -4.19 -5.83 -6.31
C ALA A 132 -5.35 -5.76 -7.32
N LEU A 133 -5.10 -5.23 -8.53
CA LEU A 133 -6.07 -5.18 -9.61
C LEU A 133 -6.51 -6.61 -10.02
N TYR A 134 -5.53 -7.48 -10.30
CA TYR A 134 -5.79 -8.87 -10.66
C TYR A 134 -6.59 -9.60 -9.57
N LEU A 135 -6.24 -9.40 -8.30
CA LEU A 135 -6.88 -10.05 -7.17
C LEU A 135 -8.36 -9.65 -7.04
N VAL A 136 -8.67 -8.38 -7.21
CA VAL A 136 -10.06 -7.87 -7.20
C VAL A 136 -10.87 -8.53 -8.31
N PHE A 137 -10.34 -8.60 -9.53
CA PHE A 137 -11.03 -9.26 -10.66
C PHE A 137 -11.17 -10.77 -10.44
N TYR A 138 -10.12 -11.43 -9.97
CA TYR A 138 -10.13 -12.87 -9.71
C TYR A 138 -11.19 -13.27 -8.68
N VAL A 139 -11.25 -12.55 -7.57
CA VAL A 139 -12.22 -12.81 -6.50
C VAL A 139 -13.66 -12.48 -6.94
N ARG A 140 -13.84 -11.41 -7.73
CA ARG A 140 -15.16 -11.10 -8.32
C ARG A 140 -15.64 -12.21 -9.25
N LYS A 141 -14.80 -12.67 -10.17
CA LYS A 141 -15.14 -13.75 -11.12
C LYS A 141 -15.54 -15.04 -10.41
N LYS A 142 -14.81 -15.43 -9.38
CA LYS A 142 -15.06 -16.65 -8.62
C LYS A 142 -16.41 -16.63 -7.88
N THR A 143 -16.95 -15.46 -7.59
CA THR A 143 -18.23 -15.33 -6.89
C THR A 143 -19.43 -15.38 -7.82
N VAL A 144 -19.26 -14.98 -9.08
CA VAL A 144 -20.35 -15.00 -10.08
C VAL A 144 -20.61 -16.44 -10.59
N GLN A 145 -19.59 -17.29 -10.64
CA GLN A 145 -19.73 -18.67 -11.14
C GLN A 145 -20.57 -19.62 -10.29
N PRO A 146 -20.61 -19.57 -8.95
CA PRO A 146 -21.45 -20.52 -8.21
C PRO A 146 -22.97 -20.29 -8.38
N GLU A 147 -23.41 -19.10 -8.76
CA GLU A 147 -24.85 -18.85 -9.01
C GLU A 147 -25.36 -19.49 -10.32
N LEU A 148 -24.46 -19.74 -11.27
CA LEU A 148 -24.78 -20.35 -12.58
C LEU A 148 -24.74 -21.88 -12.57
N SER A 149 -24.23 -22.50 -11.50
CA SER A 149 -24.06 -23.96 -11.40
C SER A 149 -25.07 -24.66 -10.49
N MET A 150 -26.07 -23.97 -9.97
CA MET A 150 -27.17 -24.63 -9.29
C MET A 150 -28.19 -25.13 -10.34
N PRO A 151 -28.37 -26.44 -10.51
CA PRO A 151 -29.45 -26.96 -11.31
C PRO A 151 -30.79 -26.64 -10.62
N GLN A 152 -31.73 -26.11 -11.38
CA GLN A 152 -33.13 -25.92 -10.97
C GLN A 152 -33.77 -27.26 -10.70
#